data_1328d9d670830c51fe3421493d91e183
#
_entry.id   1328d9d670830c51fe3421493d91e183
#
_cell.length_a   1.000
_cell.length_b   1.000
_cell.length_c   1.000
_cell.angle_alpha   90.00
_cell.angle_beta   90.00
_cell.angle_gamma   90.00
#
_symmetry.space_group_name_H-M   'P 1'
#
loop_
_entity.id
_entity.type
_entity.pdbx_description
1 polymer ?
#
loop_
_entity_poly.entity_id
_entity_poly.type
_entity_poly.pdbx_seq_one_letter_code
_entity_poly.pdbx_strand_id
1 'polypeptide(L)'
;MGLLLLGAAGGLSVRNRAEDAAAGASSARALAMIDAAIEPAAVREENSCAGGDPGMPRVQIDGMDYVGRLRIPTLELELPILSQWDEDRLKIAPCRYSGTARGGDLVLLAHNYRKHFGPIRHLEPGDELSFEDMEGTVFVYEVTGSIVVEPTALETVTSGAHDLTLITCTYGGRTRLVVFCDRL
;
A
#
# COMPACT_ATOMS: atom_id res chain seq x y z
N MET A 1 20.84 29.47 -22.35
CA MET A 1 20.41 28.92 -21.06
C MET A 1 19.19 27.99 -21.12
N GLY A 2 18.29 28.12 -22.10
CA GLY A 2 17.06 27.27 -22.19
C GLY A 2 17.26 25.78 -22.49
N LEU A 3 18.29 25.41 -23.25
CA LEU A 3 18.53 24.02 -23.64
C LEU A 3 18.98 23.11 -22.45
N LEU A 4 19.69 23.65 -21.46
CA LEU A 4 20.13 22.92 -20.27
C LEU A 4 18.96 22.61 -19.31
N LEU A 5 17.96 23.50 -19.24
CA LEU A 5 16.76 23.29 -18.43
C LEU A 5 15.82 22.23 -19.04
N LEU A 6 15.73 22.17 -20.36
CA LEU A 6 14.96 21.14 -21.07
C LEU A 6 15.59 19.75 -20.93
N GLY A 7 16.91 19.65 -20.92
CA GLY A 7 17.63 18.38 -20.70
C GLY A 7 17.46 17.85 -19.27
N ALA A 8 17.48 18.71 -18.26
CA ALA A 8 17.27 18.34 -16.86
C ALA A 8 15.81 17.88 -16.59
N ALA A 9 14.84 18.59 -17.15
CA ALA A 9 13.43 18.20 -17.04
C ALA A 9 13.11 16.89 -17.76
N GLY A 10 13.72 16.65 -18.94
CA GLY A 10 13.62 15.38 -19.65
C GLY A 10 14.22 14.21 -18.89
N GLY A 11 15.39 14.40 -18.27
CA GLY A 11 16.05 13.38 -17.46
C GLY A 11 15.25 12.95 -16.23
N LEU A 12 14.66 13.92 -15.51
CA LEU A 12 13.79 13.65 -14.36
C LEU A 12 12.51 12.90 -14.76
N SER A 13 11.91 13.27 -15.88
CA SER A 13 10.70 12.59 -16.39
C SER A 13 10.97 11.14 -16.81
N VAL A 14 12.11 10.85 -17.43
CA VAL A 14 12.52 9.49 -17.81
C VAL A 14 12.82 8.66 -16.57
N ARG A 15 13.52 9.21 -15.59
CA ARG A 15 13.83 8.54 -14.33
C ARG A 15 12.55 8.17 -13.56
N ASN A 16 11.60 9.11 -13.40
CA ASN A 16 10.34 8.85 -12.72
C ASN A 16 9.51 7.76 -13.41
N ARG A 17 9.52 7.72 -14.76
CA ARG A 17 8.84 6.64 -15.52
C ARG A 17 9.50 5.28 -15.33
N ALA A 18 10.83 5.24 -15.24
CA ALA A 18 11.57 4.00 -15.01
C ALA A 18 11.31 3.47 -13.61
N GLU A 19 11.30 4.34 -12.59
CA GLU A 19 10.95 3.96 -11.21
C GLU A 19 9.51 3.46 -11.10
N ASP A 20 8.54 4.12 -11.72
CA ASP A 20 7.14 3.70 -11.77
C ASP A 20 6.96 2.33 -12.46
N ALA A 21 7.66 2.10 -13.57
CA ALA A 21 7.64 0.83 -14.27
C ALA A 21 8.27 -0.31 -13.45
N ALA A 22 9.40 -0.04 -12.80
CA ALA A 22 10.07 -1.00 -11.92
C ALA A 22 9.18 -1.37 -10.72
N ALA A 23 8.55 -0.39 -10.07
CA ALA A 23 7.61 -0.60 -8.99
C ALA A 23 6.42 -1.47 -9.43
N GLY A 24 5.84 -1.21 -10.61
CA GLY A 24 4.77 -2.02 -11.16
C GLY A 24 5.17 -3.46 -11.46
N ALA A 25 6.38 -3.68 -12.00
CA ALA A 25 6.88 -5.03 -12.26
C ALA A 25 7.15 -5.82 -10.97
N SER A 26 7.70 -5.16 -9.94
CA SER A 26 7.92 -5.76 -8.62
C SER A 26 6.59 -6.15 -7.96
N SER A 27 5.59 -5.27 -8.00
CA SER A 27 4.25 -5.54 -7.47
C SER A 27 3.57 -6.71 -8.18
N ALA A 28 3.61 -6.76 -9.52
CA ALA A 28 3.00 -7.84 -10.30
C ALA A 28 3.65 -9.20 -9.99
N ARG A 29 4.98 -9.24 -9.84
CA ARG A 29 5.70 -10.46 -9.46
C ARG A 29 5.34 -10.92 -8.05
N ALA A 30 5.30 -10.02 -7.09
CA ALA A 30 4.92 -10.34 -5.71
C ALA A 30 3.48 -10.83 -5.63
N LEU A 31 2.53 -10.22 -6.35
CA LEU A 31 1.13 -10.67 -6.40
C LEU A 31 1.00 -12.10 -6.91
N ALA A 32 1.70 -12.46 -8.00
CA ALA A 32 1.68 -13.83 -8.53
C ALA A 32 2.19 -14.86 -7.50
N MET A 33 3.16 -14.48 -6.66
CA MET A 33 3.67 -15.34 -5.60
C MET A 33 2.74 -15.38 -4.38
N ILE A 34 2.07 -14.27 -4.06
CA ILE A 34 1.03 -14.20 -3.03
C ILE A 34 -0.16 -15.09 -3.41
N ASP A 35 -0.61 -15.05 -4.67
CA ASP A 35 -1.68 -15.93 -5.16
C ASP A 35 -1.35 -17.42 -4.98
N ALA A 36 -0.08 -17.79 -5.18
CA ALA A 36 0.39 -19.15 -4.96
C ALA A 36 0.55 -19.52 -3.47
N ALA A 37 0.73 -18.52 -2.60
CA ALA A 37 0.96 -18.69 -1.17
C ALA A 37 -0.34 -18.64 -0.34
N ILE A 38 -1.36 -17.92 -0.80
CA ILE A 38 -2.69 -17.95 -0.21
C ILE A 38 -3.36 -19.26 -0.65
N GLU A 39 -3.16 -20.33 0.11
CA GLU A 39 -3.92 -21.55 -0.09
C GLU A 39 -5.40 -21.33 0.26
N PRO A 40 -6.35 -21.89 -0.53
CA PRO A 40 -7.74 -21.87 -0.14
C PRO A 40 -7.89 -22.49 1.27
N ALA A 41 -8.65 -21.85 2.13
CA ALA A 41 -8.83 -22.14 3.56
C ALA A 41 -9.19 -23.61 3.93
N ALA A 42 -9.37 -24.46 2.93
CA ALA A 42 -9.73 -25.88 3.08
C ALA A 42 -8.54 -26.84 3.34
N VAL A 43 -7.28 -26.39 3.33
CA VAL A 43 -6.09 -27.28 3.38
C VAL A 43 -5.09 -26.92 4.48
N ARG A 44 -5.42 -26.04 5.42
CA ARG A 44 -4.48 -25.71 6.51
C ARG A 44 -4.60 -26.68 7.70
N GLU A 45 -3.82 -27.76 7.68
CA GLU A 45 -3.32 -28.41 8.87
C GLU A 45 -2.06 -27.68 9.38
N GLU A 46 -2.16 -27.18 10.61
CA GLU A 46 -1.12 -26.85 11.60
C GLU A 46 0.36 -26.79 11.12
N ASN A 47 0.80 -25.67 10.56
CA ASN A 47 2.22 -25.29 10.56
C ASN A 47 2.39 -23.78 10.67
N SER A 48 1.86 -23.16 11.72
CA SER A 48 2.12 -21.77 12.07
C SER A 48 3.23 -21.72 13.12
N CYS A 49 4.48 -21.69 12.67
CA CYS A 49 5.63 -21.36 13.50
C CYS A 49 6.48 -20.29 12.79
N ALA A 50 6.17 -19.04 12.98
CA ALA A 50 7.17 -17.97 12.87
C ALA A 50 6.71 -16.78 13.72
N GLY A 51 7.57 -16.33 14.63
CA GLY A 51 7.34 -15.23 15.54
C GLY A 51 6.98 -13.95 14.82
N GLY A 52 5.69 -13.72 14.69
CA GLY A 52 5.09 -12.51 14.13
C GLY A 52 4.24 -11.84 15.20
N ASP A 53 4.04 -10.53 15.03
CA ASP A 53 3.02 -9.76 15.72
C ASP A 53 1.70 -10.58 15.71
N PRO A 54 1.09 -10.91 16.86
CA PRO A 54 -0.06 -11.83 16.92
C PRO A 54 -1.29 -11.40 16.12
N GLY A 55 -1.26 -10.25 15.46
CA GLY A 55 -2.38 -9.68 14.73
C GLY A 55 -2.31 -9.73 13.21
N MET A 56 -1.17 -10.12 12.57
CA MET A 56 -1.05 -10.06 11.12
C MET A 56 -0.16 -11.17 10.56
N PRO A 57 -0.74 -12.20 9.90
CA PRO A 57 0.02 -13.29 9.29
C PRO A 57 0.95 -12.77 8.19
N ARG A 58 2.12 -13.40 8.02
CA ARG A 58 3.14 -12.99 7.06
C ARG A 58 3.59 -14.18 6.22
N VAL A 59 3.93 -13.89 4.97
CA VAL A 59 4.62 -14.83 4.08
C VAL A 59 5.88 -14.16 3.55
N GLN A 60 7.00 -14.88 3.57
CA GLN A 60 8.26 -14.39 3.03
C GLN A 60 8.37 -14.74 1.55
N ILE A 61 8.56 -13.72 0.71
CA ILE A 61 8.74 -13.82 -0.73
C ILE A 61 9.98 -13.02 -1.13
N ASP A 62 10.95 -13.67 -1.78
CA ASP A 62 12.22 -13.04 -2.21
C ASP A 62 12.93 -12.30 -1.07
N GLY A 63 12.88 -12.83 0.17
CA GLY A 63 13.51 -12.23 1.34
C GLY A 63 12.75 -11.05 1.96
N MET A 64 11.54 -10.76 1.52
CA MET A 64 10.66 -9.74 2.06
C MET A 64 9.40 -10.34 2.64
N ASP A 65 8.94 -9.82 3.79
CA ASP A 65 7.72 -10.26 4.44
C ASP A 65 6.52 -9.47 3.93
N TYR A 66 5.54 -10.17 3.39
CA TYR A 66 4.25 -9.62 2.96
C TYR A 66 3.15 -9.98 3.95
N VAL A 67 2.20 -9.07 4.14
CA VAL A 67 1.06 -9.23 5.06
C VAL A 67 -0.27 -9.39 4.35
N GLY A 68 -0.31 -9.22 3.04
CA GLY A 68 -1.53 -9.36 2.24
C GLY A 68 -1.48 -8.56 0.96
N ARG A 69 -2.66 -8.35 0.38
CA ARG A 69 -2.88 -7.52 -0.80
C ARG A 69 -4.04 -6.56 -0.62
N LEU A 70 -3.92 -5.38 -1.21
CA LEU A 70 -4.95 -4.35 -1.28
C LEU A 70 -5.53 -4.32 -2.70
N ARG A 71 -6.85 -4.38 -2.83
CA ARG A 71 -7.57 -4.20 -4.09
C ARG A 71 -8.43 -2.94 -4.03
N ILE A 72 -8.32 -2.11 -5.07
CA ILE A 72 -9.10 -0.89 -5.26
C ILE A 72 -9.73 -0.93 -6.65
N PRO A 73 -10.93 -1.53 -6.81
CA PRO A 73 -11.55 -1.78 -8.12
C PRO A 73 -11.76 -0.52 -8.94
N THR A 74 -12.24 0.56 -8.34
CA THR A 74 -12.45 1.87 -9.00
C THR A 74 -11.19 2.40 -9.70
N LEU A 75 -10.01 2.04 -9.20
CA LEU A 75 -8.71 2.48 -9.75
C LEU A 75 -8.00 1.39 -10.56
N GLU A 76 -8.61 0.20 -10.71
CA GLU A 76 -7.99 -0.99 -11.32
C GLU A 76 -6.63 -1.31 -10.68
N LEU A 77 -6.50 -1.13 -9.36
CA LEU A 77 -5.29 -1.38 -8.61
C LEU A 77 -5.41 -2.66 -7.78
N GLU A 78 -4.38 -3.47 -7.87
CA GLU A 78 -4.11 -4.57 -6.95
C GLU A 78 -2.64 -4.51 -6.55
N LEU A 79 -2.38 -4.47 -5.23
CA LEU A 79 -1.07 -4.14 -4.69
C LEU A 79 -0.70 -5.09 -3.56
N PRO A 80 0.50 -5.71 -3.60
CA PRO A 80 1.02 -6.47 -2.48
C PRO A 80 1.43 -5.51 -1.36
N ILE A 81 1.27 -5.92 -0.10
CA ILE A 81 1.57 -5.08 1.06
C ILE A 81 2.72 -5.70 1.85
N LEU A 82 3.82 -4.97 1.98
CA LEU A 82 4.97 -5.33 2.81
C LEU A 82 4.66 -5.13 4.30
N SER A 83 5.21 -6.00 5.15
CA SER A 83 4.95 -6.01 6.60
C SER A 83 5.52 -4.80 7.35
N GLN A 84 6.58 -4.21 6.80
CA GLN A 84 7.31 -3.08 7.41
C GLN A 84 7.70 -2.10 6.32
N TRP A 85 7.86 -0.84 6.68
CA TRP A 85 8.25 0.21 5.77
C TRP A 85 9.69 0.69 6.03
N ASP A 86 10.36 1.03 4.97
CA ASP A 86 11.53 1.90 4.87
C ASP A 86 11.58 2.47 3.44
N GLU A 87 12.52 3.37 3.20
CA GLU A 87 12.63 4.07 1.90
C GLU A 87 12.92 3.11 0.73
N ASP A 88 13.61 2.00 0.95
CA ASP A 88 13.91 1.04 -0.12
C ASP A 88 12.72 0.11 -0.39
N ARG A 89 12.02 -0.33 0.65
CA ARG A 89 10.80 -1.13 0.53
C ARG A 89 9.67 -0.37 -0.15
N LEU A 90 9.51 0.93 0.15
CA LEU A 90 8.51 1.78 -0.49
C LEU A 90 8.69 1.92 -2.01
N LYS A 91 9.91 1.74 -2.53
CA LYS A 91 10.18 1.69 -3.97
C LYS A 91 9.68 0.40 -4.64
N ILE A 92 9.49 -0.66 -3.86
CA ILE A 92 9.10 -2.00 -4.32
C ILE A 92 7.59 -2.17 -4.28
N ALA A 93 6.97 -1.87 -3.13
CA ALA A 93 5.54 -2.01 -2.90
C ALA A 93 5.04 -1.09 -1.77
N PRO A 94 3.72 -0.87 -1.65
CA PRO A 94 3.13 -0.31 -0.44
C PRO A 94 3.49 -1.12 0.80
N CYS A 95 3.59 -0.43 1.93
CA CYS A 95 4.03 -1.02 3.19
C CYS A 95 3.03 -0.75 4.31
N ARG A 96 2.94 -1.67 5.25
CA ARG A 96 2.29 -1.42 6.53
C ARG A 96 3.12 -0.39 7.32
N TYR A 97 2.48 0.69 7.71
CA TYR A 97 3.05 1.68 8.61
C TYR A 97 2.80 1.29 10.07
N SER A 98 1.53 0.98 10.41
CA SER A 98 1.12 0.55 11.75
C SER A 98 -0.23 -0.20 11.71
N GLY A 99 -0.66 -0.70 12.85
CA GLY A 99 -1.96 -1.33 13.02
C GLY A 99 -2.12 -2.68 12.30
N THR A 100 -3.33 -3.22 12.35
CA THR A 100 -3.69 -4.49 11.73
C THR A 100 -5.10 -4.44 11.14
N ALA A 101 -5.38 -5.22 10.09
CA ALA A 101 -6.72 -5.30 9.52
C ALA A 101 -7.73 -5.85 10.54
N ARG A 102 -7.34 -6.80 11.38
CA ARG A 102 -8.21 -7.38 12.42
C ARG A 102 -8.48 -6.41 13.57
N GLY A 103 -7.49 -5.57 13.90
CA GLY A 103 -7.60 -4.53 14.94
C GLY A 103 -8.49 -3.36 14.54
N GLY A 104 -8.72 -3.16 13.24
CA GLY A 104 -9.48 -2.00 12.75
C GLY A 104 -8.68 -0.69 12.87
N ASP A 105 -7.36 -0.77 12.66
CA ASP A 105 -6.44 0.36 12.80
C ASP A 105 -5.30 0.32 11.77
N LEU A 106 -5.52 -0.39 10.64
CA LEU A 106 -4.49 -0.61 9.62
C LEU A 106 -4.11 0.68 8.91
N VAL A 107 -2.83 1.01 8.92
CA VAL A 107 -2.27 2.16 8.19
C VAL A 107 -1.29 1.67 7.14
N LEU A 108 -1.53 2.04 5.88
CA LEU A 108 -0.70 1.71 4.73
C LEU A 108 -0.05 2.95 4.13
N LEU A 109 1.25 2.86 3.84
CA LEU A 109 2.06 3.92 3.26
C LEU A 109 2.61 3.48 1.91
N ALA A 110 2.59 4.37 0.91
CA ALA A 110 3.22 4.11 -0.38
C ALA A 110 3.69 5.40 -1.07
N HIS A 111 4.62 5.26 -2.02
CA HIS A 111 4.96 6.35 -2.93
C HIS A 111 3.77 6.73 -3.82
N ASN A 112 3.77 7.98 -4.29
CA ASN A 112 2.78 8.48 -5.25
C ASN A 112 3.06 8.05 -6.70
N TYR A 113 3.67 6.89 -6.90
CA TYR A 113 3.81 6.27 -8.22
C TYR A 113 2.44 5.93 -8.80
N ARG A 114 2.31 5.98 -10.12
CA ARG A 114 1.06 5.60 -10.82
C ARG A 114 0.67 4.15 -10.57
N LYS A 115 1.66 3.28 -10.35
CA LYS A 115 1.52 1.86 -10.04
C LYS A 115 1.45 1.55 -8.53
N HIS A 116 1.50 2.58 -7.68
CA HIS A 116 1.27 2.49 -6.23
C HIS A 116 0.09 3.40 -5.85
N PHE A 117 0.26 4.28 -4.84
CA PHE A 117 -0.81 5.14 -4.32
C PHE A 117 -0.98 6.47 -5.07
N GLY A 118 -0.31 6.71 -6.20
CA GLY A 118 -0.55 7.92 -6.99
C GLY A 118 -2.00 8.12 -7.39
N PRO A 119 -2.74 7.07 -7.82
CA PRO A 119 -4.15 7.17 -8.19
C PRO A 119 -5.13 7.37 -7.03
N ILE A 120 -4.80 7.10 -5.76
CA ILE A 120 -5.76 7.19 -4.63
C ILE A 120 -6.34 8.60 -4.42
N ARG A 121 -5.73 9.62 -5.02
CA ARG A 121 -6.28 10.99 -5.04
C ARG A 121 -7.62 11.12 -5.80
N HIS A 122 -8.00 10.10 -6.55
CA HIS A 122 -9.26 10.05 -7.30
C HIS A 122 -10.36 9.25 -6.57
N LEU A 123 -10.05 8.71 -5.40
CA LEU A 123 -11.05 8.05 -4.56
C LEU A 123 -12.00 9.08 -4.00
N GLU A 124 -13.29 8.73 -4.03
CA GLU A 124 -14.37 9.53 -3.50
C GLU A 124 -15.09 8.75 -2.37
N PRO A 125 -15.74 9.43 -1.41
CA PRO A 125 -16.56 8.76 -0.41
C PRO A 125 -17.61 7.83 -1.09
N GLY A 126 -17.69 6.58 -0.60
CA GLY A 126 -18.51 5.54 -1.18
C GLY A 126 -17.76 4.56 -2.09
N ASP A 127 -16.51 4.84 -2.47
CA ASP A 127 -15.69 3.87 -3.20
C ASP A 127 -15.32 2.69 -2.29
N GLU A 128 -15.49 1.47 -2.80
CA GLU A 128 -15.13 0.25 -2.09
C GLU A 128 -13.71 -0.21 -2.39
N LEU A 129 -13.05 -0.77 -1.38
CA LEU A 129 -11.75 -1.42 -1.49
C LEU A 129 -11.67 -2.61 -0.53
N SER A 130 -10.74 -3.53 -0.77
CA SER A 130 -10.57 -4.69 0.09
C SER A 130 -9.11 -4.97 0.39
N PHE A 131 -8.84 -5.41 1.61
CA PHE A 131 -7.57 -5.97 2.02
C PHE A 131 -7.76 -7.47 2.29
N GLU A 132 -6.93 -8.31 1.68
CA GLU A 132 -6.89 -9.75 1.92
C GLU A 132 -5.58 -10.08 2.63
N ASP A 133 -5.67 -10.67 3.82
CA ASP A 133 -4.48 -11.10 4.58
C ASP A 133 -3.87 -12.39 4.02
N MET A 134 -2.70 -12.78 4.54
CA MET A 134 -2.01 -14.00 4.08
C MET A 134 -2.69 -15.31 4.51
N GLU A 135 -3.77 -15.24 5.28
CA GLU A 135 -4.65 -16.38 5.59
C GLU A 135 -5.88 -16.43 4.67
N GLY A 136 -5.99 -15.51 3.71
CA GLY A 136 -7.12 -15.43 2.81
C GLY A 136 -8.36 -14.77 3.42
N THR A 137 -8.24 -14.15 4.60
CA THR A 137 -9.32 -13.36 5.18
C THR A 137 -9.45 -12.04 4.45
N VAL A 138 -10.65 -11.76 3.94
CA VAL A 138 -10.95 -10.52 3.21
C VAL A 138 -11.67 -9.54 4.12
N PHE A 139 -11.14 -8.33 4.21
CA PHE A 139 -11.72 -7.18 4.90
C PHE A 139 -12.16 -6.17 3.85
N VAL A 140 -13.43 -5.82 3.85
CA VAL A 140 -14.03 -4.87 2.89
C VAL A 140 -14.23 -3.53 3.59
N TYR A 141 -13.88 -2.45 2.89
CA TYR A 141 -13.93 -1.08 3.40
C TYR A 141 -14.60 -0.16 2.39
N GLU A 142 -15.17 0.92 2.89
CA GLU A 142 -15.67 2.05 2.10
C GLU A 142 -14.85 3.30 2.43
N VAL A 143 -14.52 4.08 1.42
CA VAL A 143 -13.89 5.40 1.61
C VAL A 143 -14.87 6.35 2.28
N THR A 144 -14.48 6.94 3.39
CA THR A 144 -15.29 7.91 4.15
C THR A 144 -14.84 9.35 3.94
N GLY A 145 -13.61 9.56 3.49
CA GLY A 145 -13.10 10.89 3.17
C GLY A 145 -11.59 10.92 2.93
N SER A 146 -11.11 12.12 2.63
CA SER A 146 -9.67 12.36 2.47
C SER A 146 -9.28 13.76 2.92
N ILE A 147 -8.03 13.91 3.36
CA ILE A 147 -7.43 15.21 3.72
C ILE A 147 -6.00 15.32 3.20
N VAL A 148 -5.51 16.55 3.10
CA VAL A 148 -4.10 16.82 2.84
C VAL A 148 -3.49 17.45 4.09
N VAL A 149 -2.39 16.88 4.57
CA VAL A 149 -1.72 17.29 5.80
C VAL A 149 -0.23 17.51 5.61
N GLU A 150 0.37 18.28 6.51
CA GLU A 150 1.83 18.39 6.62
C GLU A 150 2.45 17.06 7.08
N PRO A 151 3.70 16.76 6.69
CA PRO A 151 4.35 15.51 7.08
C PRO A 151 4.42 15.28 8.59
N THR A 152 4.48 16.34 9.37
CA THR A 152 4.55 16.32 10.85
C THR A 152 3.21 16.00 11.51
N ALA A 153 2.10 16.04 10.79
CA ALA A 153 0.76 15.75 11.31
C ALA A 153 0.36 14.27 11.19
N LEU A 154 1.21 13.41 10.64
CA LEU A 154 0.89 11.99 10.39
C LEU A 154 0.48 11.24 11.67
N GLU A 155 1.18 11.44 12.78
CA GLU A 155 0.85 10.78 14.05
C GLU A 155 -0.59 11.09 14.51
N THR A 156 -1.07 12.32 14.27
CA THR A 156 -2.43 12.73 14.63
C THR A 156 -3.48 12.04 13.77
N VAL A 157 -3.21 11.84 12.47
CA VAL A 157 -4.18 11.25 11.54
C VAL A 157 -4.13 9.72 11.50
N THR A 158 -3.11 9.11 12.10
CA THR A 158 -2.96 7.65 12.22
C THR A 158 -3.38 7.10 13.57
N SER A 159 -4.08 7.88 14.39
CA SER A 159 -4.44 7.55 15.79
C SER A 159 -5.55 6.48 15.95
N GLY A 160 -5.88 5.72 14.90
CA GLY A 160 -6.86 4.62 14.98
C GLY A 160 -8.32 5.06 14.97
N ALA A 161 -8.62 6.25 14.42
CA ALA A 161 -10.00 6.74 14.27
C ALA A 161 -10.75 6.05 13.10
N HIS A 162 -10.03 5.38 12.20
CA HIS A 162 -10.56 4.70 11.02
C HIS A 162 -9.96 3.31 10.91
N ASP A 163 -10.73 2.36 10.37
CA ASP A 163 -10.35 0.95 10.26
C ASP A 163 -9.19 0.72 9.27
N LEU A 164 -9.11 1.55 8.21
CA LEU A 164 -8.02 1.57 7.24
C LEU A 164 -7.68 3.00 6.85
N THR A 165 -6.39 3.33 6.86
CA THR A 165 -5.87 4.62 6.41
C THR A 165 -4.82 4.42 5.32
N LEU A 166 -4.99 5.07 4.16
CA LEU A 166 -4.03 5.06 3.06
C LEU A 166 -3.29 6.39 3.01
N ILE A 167 -1.95 6.35 2.93
CA ILE A 167 -1.10 7.55 2.96
C ILE A 167 -0.14 7.56 1.78
N THR A 168 -0.07 8.71 1.10
CA THR A 168 0.94 8.94 0.05
C THR A 168 1.40 10.40 0.03
N CYS A 169 2.48 10.68 -0.70
CA CYS A 169 2.93 12.04 -0.96
C CYS A 169 2.02 12.72 -1.97
N THR A 170 1.79 14.03 -1.81
CA THR A 170 1.24 14.86 -2.88
C THR A 170 2.29 15.14 -3.97
N TYR A 171 1.88 15.65 -5.12
CA TYR A 171 2.83 16.10 -6.15
C TYR A 171 3.79 17.15 -5.57
N GLY A 172 5.10 16.91 -5.76
CA GLY A 172 6.15 17.73 -5.18
C GLY A 172 6.57 17.32 -3.75
N GLY A 173 5.92 16.33 -3.13
CA GLY A 173 6.36 15.70 -1.88
C GLY A 173 6.25 16.54 -0.62
N ARG A 174 5.69 17.74 -0.71
CA ARG A 174 5.63 18.70 0.42
C ARG A 174 4.62 18.30 1.48
N THR A 175 3.50 17.73 1.07
CA THR A 175 2.39 17.32 1.95
C THR A 175 2.06 15.85 1.75
N ARG A 176 1.16 15.33 2.57
CA ARG A 176 0.66 13.96 2.49
C ARG A 176 -0.83 13.98 2.20
N LEU A 177 -1.25 13.18 1.23
CA LEU A 177 -2.64 12.82 1.04
C LEU A 177 -2.94 11.63 1.95
N VAL A 178 -3.99 11.74 2.72
CA VAL A 178 -4.52 10.71 3.61
C VAL A 178 -5.94 10.39 3.19
N VAL A 179 -6.24 9.14 2.93
CA VAL A 179 -7.59 8.64 2.62
C VAL A 179 -8.03 7.75 3.78
N PHE A 180 -9.21 8.01 4.30
CA PHE A 180 -9.83 7.29 5.40
C PHE A 180 -10.88 6.33 4.89
N CYS A 181 -10.88 5.12 5.44
CA CYS A 181 -11.80 4.07 5.06
C CYS A 181 -12.28 3.34 6.32
N ASP A 182 -13.57 3.03 6.38
CA ASP A 182 -14.16 2.27 7.46
C ASP A 182 -14.73 0.95 6.94
N ARG A 183 -14.77 -0.05 7.80
CA ARG A 183 -15.19 -1.41 7.45
C ARG A 183 -16.69 -1.45 7.17
N LEU A 184 -17.09 -2.21 6.14
CA LEU A 184 -18.46 -2.54 5.81
C LEU A 184 -19.00 -3.74 6.62
#